data_c2ed31dac832357c4691ae9b6728956c
#
_entry.id   c2ed31dac832357c4691ae9b6728956c
#
_cell.length_a   1.000
_cell.length_b   1.000
_cell.length_c   1.000
_cell.angle_alpha   90.00
_cell.angle_beta   90.00
_cell.angle_gamma   90.00
#
_symmetry.space_group_name_H-M   'P 1'
#
loop_
_entity.id
_entity.type
_entity.pdbx_description
1 polymer ?
#
loop_
_entity_poly.entity_id
_entity_poly.type
_entity_poly.pdbx_seq_one_letter_code
_entity_poly.pdbx_strand_id
1 'polypeptide(L)'
;MEEGLGRSMQYLPMIRDVLRAEGLPFDLAFVPLVESGFKLKAQSRAQAKGVWQFMRGTALENGLAHNWYVDERIEAEKATRAAARYLKALNEMFRGDWALTLASYNAGPG
;
A
#
# COMPACT_ATOMS: atom_id res chain seq x y z
N MET A 1 -7.55 18.55 -4.53
CA MET A 1 -8.65 17.63 -4.85
C MET A 1 -8.60 17.12 -6.28
N GLU A 2 -8.50 18.02 -7.25
CA GLU A 2 -8.38 17.59 -8.64
C GLU A 2 -7.17 16.72 -8.88
N GLU A 3 -6.03 17.03 -8.28
CA GLU A 3 -4.83 16.22 -8.41
C GLU A 3 -5.05 14.82 -7.85
N GLY A 4 -5.74 14.70 -6.71
CA GLY A 4 -6.03 13.40 -6.12
C GLY A 4 -6.97 12.59 -6.99
N LEU A 5 -8.00 13.22 -7.56
CA LEU A 5 -8.93 12.55 -8.47
C LEU A 5 -8.22 12.08 -9.74
N GLY A 6 -7.36 12.94 -10.33
CA GLY A 6 -6.60 12.56 -11.51
C GLY A 6 -5.69 11.38 -11.24
N ARG A 7 -5.00 11.38 -10.12
CA ARG A 7 -4.13 10.27 -9.75
C ARG A 7 -4.92 9.01 -9.47
N SER A 8 -6.07 9.10 -8.78
CA SER A 8 -6.88 7.93 -8.49
C SER A 8 -7.42 7.29 -9.76
N MET A 9 -7.86 8.11 -10.73
CA MET A 9 -8.32 7.59 -12.00
C MET A 9 -7.21 6.86 -12.76
N GLN A 10 -5.96 7.31 -12.59
CA GLN A 10 -4.81 6.69 -13.23
C GLN A 10 -4.47 5.32 -12.65
N TYR A 11 -4.56 5.17 -11.34
CA TYR A 11 -4.09 3.94 -10.66
C TYR A 11 -5.20 2.97 -10.25
N LEU A 12 -6.44 3.43 -10.14
CA LEU A 12 -7.54 2.59 -9.66
C LEU A 12 -7.73 1.29 -10.45
N PRO A 13 -7.68 1.30 -11.80
CA PRO A 13 -7.84 0.04 -12.52
C PRO A 13 -6.79 -1.00 -12.16
N MET A 14 -5.53 -0.58 -12.02
CA MET A 14 -4.44 -1.47 -11.65
C MET A 14 -4.62 -1.98 -10.21
N ILE A 15 -4.96 -1.08 -9.28
CA ILE A 15 -5.18 -1.44 -7.88
C ILE A 15 -6.33 -2.44 -7.77
N ARG A 16 -7.44 -2.18 -8.48
CA ARG A 16 -8.58 -3.10 -8.51
C ARG A 16 -8.17 -4.49 -8.98
N ASP A 17 -7.37 -4.56 -10.05
CA ASP A 17 -6.97 -5.84 -10.61
C ASP A 17 -6.05 -6.61 -9.66
N VAL A 18 -5.13 -5.92 -9.00
CA VAL A 18 -4.24 -6.56 -8.01
C VAL A 18 -5.03 -7.06 -6.81
N LEU A 19 -5.93 -6.24 -6.26
CA LEU A 19 -6.74 -6.64 -5.11
C LEU A 19 -7.62 -7.83 -5.46
N ARG A 20 -8.22 -7.82 -6.65
CA ARG A 20 -9.07 -8.91 -7.12
C ARG A 20 -8.26 -10.21 -7.25
N ALA A 21 -7.06 -10.13 -7.80
CA ALA A 21 -6.19 -11.30 -7.98
C ALA A 21 -5.84 -11.94 -6.63
N GLU A 22 -5.75 -11.13 -5.57
CA GLU A 22 -5.45 -11.62 -4.23
C GLU A 22 -6.71 -11.99 -3.42
N GLY A 23 -7.89 -11.83 -4.00
CA GLY A 23 -9.15 -12.12 -3.31
C GLY A 23 -9.49 -11.11 -2.24
N LEU A 24 -9.03 -9.87 -2.37
CA LEU A 24 -9.23 -8.83 -1.38
C LEU A 24 -10.33 -7.85 -1.81
N PRO A 25 -11.04 -7.23 -0.84
CA PRO A 25 -12.06 -6.24 -1.16
C PRO A 25 -11.51 -5.02 -1.88
N PHE A 26 -12.24 -4.52 -2.87
CA PHE A 26 -11.84 -3.31 -3.58
C PHE A 26 -11.83 -2.08 -2.68
N ASP A 27 -12.61 -2.08 -1.60
CA ASP A 27 -12.63 -0.96 -0.65
C ASP A 27 -11.24 -0.65 -0.09
N LEU A 28 -10.32 -1.62 -0.11
CA LEU A 28 -8.95 -1.38 0.33
C LEU A 28 -8.21 -0.35 -0.51
N ALA A 29 -8.73 0.01 -1.68
CA ALA A 29 -8.18 1.10 -2.49
C ALA A 29 -8.24 2.45 -1.78
N PHE A 30 -9.07 2.59 -0.74
CA PHE A 30 -9.06 3.80 0.09
C PHE A 30 -7.76 3.97 0.87
N VAL A 31 -7.04 2.88 1.16
CA VAL A 31 -5.80 2.97 1.94
C VAL A 31 -4.77 3.89 1.27
N PRO A 32 -4.40 3.69 0.00
CA PRO A 32 -3.45 4.61 -0.63
C PRO A 32 -3.99 6.03 -0.77
N LEU A 33 -5.31 6.20 -0.92
CA LEU A 33 -5.89 7.53 -0.97
C LEU A 33 -5.66 8.27 0.34
N VAL A 34 -5.94 7.63 1.47
CA VAL A 34 -5.76 8.21 2.80
C VAL A 34 -4.28 8.40 3.13
N GLU A 35 -3.44 7.40 2.80
CA GLU A 35 -2.03 7.41 3.18
C GLU A 35 -1.20 8.41 2.38
N SER A 36 -1.46 8.55 1.10
CA SER A 36 -0.58 9.32 0.22
C SER A 36 -1.28 10.22 -0.79
N GLY A 37 -2.61 10.12 -0.94
CA GLY A 37 -3.32 10.77 -2.02
C GLY A 37 -2.85 10.29 -3.39
N PHE A 38 -2.37 9.05 -3.48
CA PHE A 38 -1.83 8.40 -4.69
C PHE A 38 -0.57 9.08 -5.24
N LYS A 39 0.20 9.75 -4.40
CA LYS A 39 1.48 10.32 -4.82
C LYS A 39 2.57 9.26 -4.77
N LEU A 40 3.20 8.96 -5.91
CA LEU A 40 4.23 7.93 -6.00
C LEU A 40 5.41 8.18 -5.07
N LYS A 41 5.80 9.44 -4.92
CA LYS A 41 6.98 9.80 -4.14
C LYS A 41 6.63 10.42 -2.78
N ALA A 42 5.40 10.21 -2.31
CA ALA A 42 5.01 10.69 -0.99
C ALA A 42 5.92 10.10 0.08
N GLN A 43 6.33 10.92 1.04
CA GLN A 43 7.20 10.49 2.12
C GLN A 43 6.76 11.13 3.42
N SER A 44 6.56 10.32 4.45
CA SER A 44 6.20 10.81 5.78
C SER A 44 7.44 11.20 6.58
N ARG A 45 7.23 11.85 7.73
CA ARG A 45 8.32 12.17 8.66
C ARG A 45 9.00 10.89 9.16
N ALA A 46 8.26 9.80 9.26
CA ALA A 46 8.78 8.52 9.71
C ALA A 46 9.44 7.71 8.59
N GLN A 47 9.64 8.32 7.42
CA GLN A 47 10.27 7.70 6.26
C GLN A 47 9.43 6.63 5.58
N ALA A 48 8.12 6.60 5.81
CA ALA A 48 7.21 5.81 5.00
C ALA A 48 7.14 6.43 3.60
N LYS A 49 7.10 5.61 2.56
CA LYS A 49 7.24 6.11 1.21
C LYS A 49 6.30 5.43 0.22
N GLY A 50 5.91 6.18 -0.82
CA GLY A 50 5.13 5.67 -1.93
C GLY A 50 3.63 5.76 -1.73
N VAL A 51 2.89 5.25 -2.71
CA VAL A 51 1.43 5.28 -2.73
C VAL A 51 0.83 4.60 -1.48
N TRP A 52 1.43 3.50 -1.05
CA TRP A 52 0.96 2.72 0.09
C TRP A 52 1.66 3.07 1.40
N GLN A 53 2.58 4.02 1.37
CA GLN A 53 3.34 4.50 2.54
C GLN A 53 4.01 3.39 3.32
N PHE A 54 4.78 2.56 2.61
CA PHE A 54 5.56 1.51 3.26
C PHE A 54 6.76 2.05 4.01
N MET A 55 6.96 1.53 5.22
CA MET A 55 8.25 1.63 5.88
C MET A 55 9.23 0.68 5.18
N ARG A 56 10.51 1.02 5.21
CA ARG A 56 11.52 0.25 4.49
C ARG A 56 11.54 -1.23 4.90
N GLY A 57 11.49 -1.51 6.20
CA GLY A 57 11.54 -2.88 6.68
C GLY A 57 10.36 -3.72 6.22
N THR A 58 9.14 -3.15 6.33
CA THR A 58 7.93 -3.84 5.89
C THR A 58 7.96 -4.06 4.38
N ALA A 59 8.45 -3.08 3.64
CA ALA A 59 8.57 -3.20 2.18
C ALA A 59 9.49 -4.36 1.80
N LEU A 60 10.65 -4.45 2.43
CA LEU A 60 11.60 -5.54 2.17
C LEU A 60 11.00 -6.90 2.51
N GLU A 61 10.27 -7.00 3.63
CA GLU A 61 9.61 -8.23 4.02
C GLU A 61 8.55 -8.68 3.02
N ASN A 62 8.00 -7.73 2.27
CA ASN A 62 6.94 -8.01 1.30
C ASN A 62 7.43 -8.00 -0.15
N GLY A 63 8.74 -8.14 -0.34
CA GLY A 63 9.30 -8.39 -1.65
C GLY A 63 9.65 -7.16 -2.46
N LEU A 64 9.66 -5.96 -1.87
CA LEU A 64 10.08 -4.76 -2.57
C LEU A 64 11.59 -4.56 -2.45
N ALA A 65 12.23 -4.26 -3.56
CA ALA A 65 13.67 -3.99 -3.55
C ALA A 65 13.95 -2.57 -3.08
N HIS A 66 15.02 -2.42 -2.32
CA HIS A 66 15.52 -1.11 -1.91
C HIS A 66 17.04 -1.17 -1.83
N ASN A 67 17.70 -0.45 -2.72
CA ASN A 67 19.14 -0.36 -2.73
C ASN A 67 19.56 1.05 -3.14
N TRP A 68 20.85 1.27 -3.38
CA TRP A 68 21.38 2.58 -3.73
C TRP A 68 20.71 3.20 -4.96
N TYR A 69 20.28 2.36 -5.92
CA TYR A 69 19.71 2.82 -7.18
C TYR A 69 18.19 2.72 -7.26
N VAL A 70 17.57 1.87 -6.43
CA VAL A 70 16.17 1.50 -6.58
C VAL A 70 15.45 1.49 -5.25
N ASP A 71 14.27 2.09 -5.22
CA ASP A 71 13.34 1.98 -4.10
C ASP A 71 11.97 1.66 -4.69
N GLU A 72 11.60 0.38 -4.66
CA GLU A 72 10.34 -0.08 -5.29
C GLU A 72 9.09 0.37 -4.56
N ARG A 73 9.24 0.99 -3.37
CA ARG A 73 8.08 1.58 -2.69
C ARG A 73 7.42 2.68 -3.51
N ILE A 74 8.14 3.31 -4.44
CA ILE A 74 7.58 4.33 -5.31
C ILE A 74 7.03 3.79 -6.62
N GLU A 75 7.15 2.50 -6.89
CA GLU A 75 6.60 1.87 -8.09
C GLU A 75 5.19 1.38 -7.79
N ALA A 76 4.20 2.02 -8.43
CA ALA A 76 2.79 1.84 -8.07
C ALA A 76 2.33 0.38 -8.11
N GLU A 77 2.63 -0.34 -9.19
CA GLU A 77 2.17 -1.72 -9.30
C GLU A 77 2.87 -2.66 -8.33
N LYS A 78 4.20 -2.56 -8.23
CA LYS A 78 4.96 -3.41 -7.31
C LYS A 78 4.57 -3.14 -5.87
N ALA A 79 4.43 -1.86 -5.50
CA ALA A 79 4.00 -1.50 -4.16
C ALA A 79 2.59 -2.01 -3.88
N THR A 80 1.69 -1.94 -4.86
CA THR A 80 0.33 -2.45 -4.68
C THR A 80 0.31 -3.96 -4.48
N ARG A 81 1.10 -4.70 -5.23
CA ARG A 81 1.20 -6.16 -5.04
C ARG A 81 1.74 -6.50 -3.66
N ALA A 82 2.74 -5.77 -3.19
CA ALA A 82 3.29 -5.97 -1.85
C ALA A 82 2.27 -5.62 -0.78
N ALA A 83 1.53 -4.52 -0.94
CA ALA A 83 0.48 -4.11 -0.02
C ALA A 83 -0.62 -5.15 0.07
N ALA A 84 -1.03 -5.70 -1.07
CA ALA A 84 -2.06 -6.74 -1.10
C ALA A 84 -1.62 -7.97 -0.30
N ARG A 85 -0.38 -8.42 -0.49
CA ARG A 85 0.15 -9.54 0.28
C ARG A 85 0.22 -9.24 1.78
N TYR A 86 0.66 -8.04 2.12
CA TYR A 86 0.78 -7.62 3.52
C TYR A 86 -0.58 -7.54 4.20
N LEU A 87 -1.56 -6.91 3.53
CA LEU A 87 -2.92 -6.81 4.05
C LEU A 87 -3.55 -8.18 4.22
N LYS A 88 -3.34 -9.07 3.27
CA LYS A 88 -3.86 -10.43 3.34
C LYS A 88 -3.28 -11.17 4.55
N ALA A 89 -1.97 -11.08 4.75
CA ALA A 89 -1.32 -11.72 5.89
C ALA A 89 -1.80 -11.13 7.23
N LEU A 90 -1.94 -9.81 7.31
CA LEU A 90 -2.47 -9.17 8.52
C LEU A 90 -3.91 -9.60 8.78
N ASN A 91 -4.73 -9.65 7.74
CA ASN A 91 -6.13 -10.05 7.90
C ASN A 91 -6.25 -11.50 8.38
N GLU A 92 -5.41 -12.38 7.89
CA GLU A 92 -5.37 -13.76 8.37
C GLU A 92 -4.95 -13.82 9.84
N MET A 93 -3.96 -13.00 10.22
CA MET A 93 -3.50 -12.93 11.62
C MET A 93 -4.63 -12.49 12.55
N PHE A 94 -5.48 -11.58 12.11
CA PHE A 94 -6.61 -11.07 12.88
C PHE A 94 -7.93 -11.80 12.57
N ARG A 95 -7.84 -12.97 11.97
CA ARG A 95 -8.99 -13.87 11.72
C ARG A 95 -10.13 -13.19 10.96
N GLY A 96 -9.81 -12.37 9.98
CA GLY A 96 -10.79 -11.71 9.14
C GLY A 96 -11.29 -10.38 9.68
N ASP A 97 -10.76 -9.89 10.79
CA ASP A 97 -11.17 -8.62 11.36
C ASP A 97 -10.49 -7.47 10.62
N TRP A 98 -11.21 -6.83 9.72
CA TRP A 98 -10.67 -5.76 8.91
C TRP A 98 -10.37 -4.50 9.71
N ALA A 99 -11.11 -4.23 10.79
CA ALA A 99 -10.84 -3.07 11.62
C ALA A 99 -9.45 -3.21 12.28
N LEU A 100 -9.15 -4.36 12.83
CA LEU A 100 -7.84 -4.62 13.43
C LEU A 100 -6.74 -4.65 12.37
N THR A 101 -7.03 -5.23 11.20
CA THR A 101 -6.08 -5.29 10.10
C THR A 101 -5.66 -3.89 9.67
N LEU A 102 -6.62 -3.00 9.44
CA LEU A 102 -6.33 -1.64 9.01
C LEU A 102 -5.67 -0.81 10.10
N ALA A 103 -6.07 -1.01 11.36
CA ALA A 103 -5.41 -0.36 12.48
C ALA A 103 -3.93 -0.77 12.56
N SER A 104 -3.66 -2.06 12.37
CA SER A 104 -2.28 -2.56 12.38
C SER A 104 -1.46 -1.99 11.21
N TYR A 105 -2.06 -1.92 10.03
CA TYR A 105 -1.42 -1.33 8.87
C TYR A 105 -1.04 0.13 9.14
N ASN A 106 -1.98 0.88 9.68
CA ASN A 106 -1.81 2.31 9.96
C ASN A 106 -0.76 2.59 11.03
N ALA A 107 -0.72 1.75 12.08
CA ALA A 107 0.24 1.91 13.17
C ALA A 107 1.67 1.58 12.71
N GLY A 108 1.79 0.77 11.66
CA GLY A 108 3.08 0.30 11.19
C GLY A 108 3.65 -0.81 12.08
N PRO A 109 4.75 -1.39 11.66
CA PRO A 109 5.40 -2.46 12.42
C PRO A 109 6.16 -1.84 13.59
N GLY A 110 5.67 -1.98 14.71
CA GLY A 110 6.42 -1.45 15.85
C GLY A 110 5.75 -1.07 16.99
#